data_546260e940287aef24481c5cc066f8ed
#
_entry.id   546260e940287aef24481c5cc066f8ed
#
_cell.length_a   1.000
_cell.length_b   1.000
_cell.length_c   1.000
_cell.angle_alpha   90.00
_cell.angle_beta   90.00
_cell.angle_gamma   90.00
#
_symmetry.space_group_name_H-M   'P 1'
#
loop_
_entity.id
_entity.type
_entity.pdbx_description
1 polymer ?
#
loop_
_entity_poly.entity_id
_entity_poly.type
_entity_poly.pdbx_seq_one_letter_code
_entity_poly.pdbx_strand_id
1 'polypeptide(L)'
;MYEEQIDKMINTINHHATRYNSKISSKVIEALRQTPRHLFVESNTPYADRPLPIDCGQTISQPFIVAYMTEMLDIDPSHRVLEIGTGSGYQAAILSHMTNDVYTIERIPELGKKTQQILNKRIKTRISDGYNGWLEEGPFDRIIVTATADSPPQALIDQLTDGGKMIIPVKNPNGNEDLVLITKKNDKWDSTRLMGVRFVPLVKGYKGVDYGKA
;
A
#
# COMPACT_ATOMS: atom_id res chain seq x y z
N MET A 1 -4.54 -2.43 27.27
CA MET A 1 -5.75 -2.82 26.49
C MET A 1 -5.42 -3.04 25.01
N TYR A 2 -4.78 -2.09 24.32
CA TYR A 2 -4.43 -2.31 22.89
C TYR A 2 -3.20 -3.18 22.64
N GLU A 3 -2.24 -3.24 23.55
CA GLU A 3 -1.03 -4.10 23.40
C GLU A 3 -1.39 -5.56 23.19
N GLU A 4 -2.30 -6.12 23.99
CA GLU A 4 -2.77 -7.49 23.84
C GLU A 4 -3.45 -7.74 22.50
N GLN A 5 -4.22 -6.75 22.01
CA GLN A 5 -4.86 -6.82 20.68
C GLN A 5 -3.82 -6.76 19.55
N ILE A 6 -2.78 -5.96 19.71
CA ILE A 6 -1.65 -5.88 18.77
C ILE A 6 -0.92 -7.23 18.71
N ASP A 7 -0.61 -7.82 19.88
CA ASP A 7 0.04 -9.14 19.94
C ASP A 7 -0.80 -10.23 19.30
N LYS A 8 -2.10 -10.24 19.55
CA LYS A 8 -3.04 -11.18 18.91
C LYS A 8 -3.09 -10.99 17.39
N MET A 9 -3.13 -9.75 16.92
CA MET A 9 -3.07 -9.44 15.49
C MET A 9 -1.76 -9.95 14.86
N ILE A 10 -0.61 -9.69 15.48
CA ILE A 10 0.71 -10.14 15.00
C ILE A 10 0.80 -11.68 14.97
N ASN A 11 0.31 -12.36 16.01
CA ASN A 11 0.26 -13.82 16.02
C ASN A 11 -0.60 -14.37 14.88
N THR A 12 -1.73 -13.73 14.59
CA THR A 12 -2.60 -14.10 13.47
C THR A 12 -1.91 -13.85 12.12
N ILE A 13 -1.20 -12.72 11.96
CA ILE A 13 -0.40 -12.41 10.77
C ILE A 13 0.65 -13.49 10.53
N ASN A 14 1.43 -13.84 11.54
CA ASN A 14 2.47 -14.89 11.44
C ASN A 14 1.88 -16.25 11.09
N HIS A 15 0.74 -16.61 11.68
CA HIS A 15 0.05 -17.85 11.34
C HIS A 15 -0.44 -17.87 9.88
N HIS A 16 -0.98 -16.75 9.38
CA HIS A 16 -1.39 -16.66 7.97
C HIS A 16 -0.19 -16.73 7.03
N ALA A 17 0.93 -16.07 7.36
CA ALA A 17 2.14 -16.09 6.53
C ALA A 17 2.65 -17.52 6.28
N THR A 18 2.58 -18.43 7.27
CA THR A 18 3.01 -19.81 7.09
C THR A 18 2.24 -20.56 6.01
N ARG A 19 0.96 -20.23 5.75
CA ARG A 19 0.14 -20.84 4.70
C ARG A 19 0.64 -20.51 3.29
N TYR A 20 1.43 -19.45 3.17
CA TYR A 20 2.03 -19.00 1.90
C TYR A 20 3.54 -19.24 1.86
N ASN A 21 4.06 -20.14 2.72
CA ASN A 21 5.49 -20.41 2.89
C ASN A 21 6.32 -19.13 3.08
N SER A 22 5.73 -18.14 3.76
CA SER A 22 6.36 -16.85 4.03
C SER A 22 6.54 -16.62 5.52
N LYS A 23 7.49 -15.77 5.87
CA LYS A 23 7.75 -15.31 7.23
C LYS A 23 7.77 -13.78 7.20
N ILE A 24 7.06 -13.16 8.13
CA ILE A 24 7.13 -11.71 8.29
C ILE A 24 8.35 -11.37 9.14
N SER A 25 9.22 -10.52 8.62
CA SER A 25 10.45 -10.10 9.29
C SER A 25 10.18 -9.26 10.54
N SER A 26 11.16 -9.25 11.45
CA SER A 26 11.08 -8.44 12.67
C SER A 26 10.92 -6.94 12.37
N LYS A 27 11.52 -6.44 11.28
CA LYS A 27 11.39 -5.04 10.86
C LYS A 27 9.96 -4.67 10.50
N VAL A 28 9.24 -5.54 9.79
CA VAL A 28 7.82 -5.32 9.44
C VAL A 28 6.94 -5.45 10.67
N ILE A 29 7.19 -6.44 11.53
CA ILE A 29 6.46 -6.61 12.80
C ILE A 29 6.63 -5.37 13.69
N GLU A 30 7.84 -4.83 13.79
CA GLU A 30 8.10 -3.63 14.58
C GLU A 30 7.39 -2.40 14.01
N ALA A 31 7.41 -2.22 12.68
CA ALA A 31 6.67 -1.16 12.01
C ALA A 31 5.16 -1.23 12.29
N LEU A 32 4.58 -2.45 12.32
CA LEU A 32 3.17 -2.68 12.68
C LEU A 32 2.91 -2.31 14.15
N ARG A 33 3.81 -2.64 15.09
CA ARG A 33 3.69 -2.27 16.51
C ARG A 33 3.73 -0.77 16.72
N GLN A 34 4.62 -0.08 16.00
CA GLN A 34 4.78 1.38 16.07
C GLN A 34 3.67 2.16 15.36
N THR A 35 2.77 1.45 14.64
CA THR A 35 1.65 2.05 13.91
C THR A 35 0.32 1.53 14.47
N PRO A 36 -0.20 2.09 15.58
CA PRO A 36 -1.44 1.61 16.21
C PRO A 36 -2.64 1.77 15.28
N ARG A 37 -3.18 0.65 14.78
CA ARG A 37 -4.21 0.63 13.74
C ARG A 37 -5.50 1.36 14.13
N HIS A 38 -5.86 1.40 15.41
CA HIS A 38 -7.03 2.12 15.91
C HIS A 38 -6.97 3.65 15.69
N LEU A 39 -5.80 4.21 15.38
CA LEU A 39 -5.66 5.62 15.00
C LEU A 39 -6.04 5.88 13.53
N PHE A 40 -6.22 4.83 12.72
CA PHE A 40 -6.47 4.90 11.29
C PHE A 40 -7.86 4.38 10.87
N VAL A 41 -8.64 3.85 11.80
CA VAL A 41 -9.98 3.32 11.53
C VAL A 41 -10.87 3.40 12.75
N GLU A 42 -12.07 3.92 12.57
CA GLU A 42 -13.11 3.90 13.60
C GLU A 42 -13.82 2.54 13.60
N SER A 43 -13.53 1.71 14.61
CA SER A 43 -14.09 0.36 14.72
C SER A 43 -14.02 -0.14 16.15
N ASN A 44 -14.98 -0.97 16.57
CA ASN A 44 -14.93 -1.69 17.83
C ASN A 44 -13.92 -2.86 17.81
N THR A 45 -13.45 -3.24 16.62
CA THR A 45 -12.49 -4.33 16.41
C THR A 45 -11.35 -3.92 15.47
N PRO A 46 -10.59 -2.83 15.78
CA PRO A 46 -9.63 -2.26 14.84
C PRO A 46 -8.48 -3.20 14.50
N TYR A 47 -8.20 -4.17 15.36
CA TYR A 47 -7.11 -5.16 15.20
C TYR A 47 -7.58 -6.52 14.66
N ALA A 48 -8.86 -6.65 14.29
CA ALA A 48 -9.34 -7.87 13.62
C ALA A 48 -8.63 -8.04 12.26
N ASP A 49 -8.19 -9.27 11.95
CA ASP A 49 -7.48 -9.58 10.70
C ASP A 49 -8.44 -9.68 9.52
N ARG A 50 -9.05 -8.57 9.18
CA ARG A 50 -9.96 -8.37 8.04
C ARG A 50 -9.93 -6.92 7.57
N PRO A 51 -10.33 -6.65 6.32
CA PRO A 51 -10.56 -5.28 5.88
C PRO A 51 -11.70 -4.65 6.69
N LEU A 52 -11.59 -3.34 6.94
CA LEU A 52 -12.61 -2.56 7.64
C LEU A 52 -13.01 -1.35 6.80
N PRO A 53 -14.27 -0.93 6.81
CA PRO A 53 -14.71 0.25 6.07
C PRO A 53 -14.05 1.52 6.64
N ILE A 54 -13.75 2.45 5.75
CA ILE A 54 -13.39 3.83 6.04
C ILE A 54 -14.28 4.76 5.22
N ASP A 55 -14.03 6.08 5.28
CA ASP A 55 -14.81 7.06 4.55
C ASP A 55 -14.79 6.82 3.02
N CYS A 56 -15.73 7.45 2.32
CA CYS A 56 -15.86 7.44 0.85
C CYS A 56 -16.02 6.03 0.24
N GLY A 57 -16.57 5.06 0.98
CA GLY A 57 -16.78 3.69 0.52
C GLY A 57 -15.47 2.91 0.28
N GLN A 58 -14.38 3.37 0.87
CA GLN A 58 -13.08 2.68 0.82
C GLN A 58 -12.88 1.79 2.05
N THR A 59 -11.76 1.08 2.07
CA THR A 59 -11.41 0.19 3.19
C THR A 59 -9.95 0.37 3.60
N ILE A 60 -9.67 0.22 4.90
CA ILE A 60 -8.34 -0.10 5.38
C ILE A 60 -8.11 -1.60 5.18
N SER A 61 -7.02 -1.98 4.52
CA SER A 61 -6.72 -3.38 4.19
C SER A 61 -6.57 -4.27 5.41
N GLN A 62 -6.79 -5.57 5.24
CA GLN A 62 -6.55 -6.60 6.25
C GLN A 62 -5.10 -6.51 6.77
N PRO A 63 -4.86 -6.58 8.10
CA PRO A 63 -3.52 -6.52 8.68
C PRO A 63 -2.52 -7.50 8.07
N PHE A 64 -2.92 -8.76 7.84
CA PHE A 64 -2.08 -9.74 7.17
C PHE A 64 -1.64 -9.28 5.78
N ILE A 65 -2.57 -8.74 4.98
CA ILE A 65 -2.26 -8.27 3.61
C ILE A 65 -1.29 -7.09 3.66
N VAL A 66 -1.48 -6.13 4.57
CA VAL A 66 -0.55 -5.02 4.80
C VAL A 66 0.86 -5.53 5.11
N ALA A 67 0.97 -6.45 6.08
CA ALA A 67 2.24 -7.04 6.48
C ALA A 67 2.90 -7.81 5.33
N TYR A 68 2.13 -8.62 4.62
CA TYR A 68 2.63 -9.47 3.55
C TYR A 68 3.10 -8.64 2.35
N MET A 69 2.33 -7.63 1.91
CA MET A 69 2.73 -6.74 0.82
C MET A 69 4.02 -5.97 1.18
N THR A 70 4.12 -5.48 2.41
CA THR A 70 5.32 -4.78 2.90
C THR A 70 6.54 -5.70 2.92
N GLU A 71 6.38 -6.94 3.38
CA GLU A 71 7.46 -7.97 3.41
C GLU A 71 7.95 -8.30 2.00
N MET A 72 7.03 -8.55 1.05
CA MET A 72 7.38 -8.94 -0.32
C MET A 72 8.13 -7.84 -1.08
N LEU A 73 7.95 -6.59 -0.72
CA LEU A 73 8.69 -5.47 -1.32
C LEU A 73 10.15 -5.43 -0.86
N ASP A 74 10.50 -6.06 0.26
CA ASP A 74 11.87 -6.10 0.77
C ASP A 74 12.50 -4.69 0.81
N ILE A 75 11.89 -3.82 1.63
CA ILE A 75 12.26 -2.40 1.70
C ILE A 75 13.55 -2.24 2.49
N ASP A 76 14.53 -1.54 1.92
CA ASP A 76 15.73 -1.06 2.58
C ASP A 76 15.55 0.39 3.06
N PRO A 77 16.21 0.84 4.15
CA PRO A 77 16.12 2.22 4.63
C PRO A 77 16.53 3.29 3.61
N SER A 78 17.33 2.94 2.59
CA SER A 78 17.72 3.82 1.49
C SER A 78 16.71 3.91 0.35
N HIS A 79 15.71 3.02 0.33
CA HIS A 79 14.75 2.96 -0.76
C HIS A 79 13.76 4.12 -0.76
N ARG A 80 13.49 4.62 -1.95
CA ARG A 80 12.38 5.52 -2.26
C ARG A 80 11.13 4.70 -2.57
N VAL A 81 10.06 4.93 -1.80
CA VAL A 81 8.85 4.12 -1.86
C VAL A 81 7.64 4.96 -2.25
N LEU A 82 6.90 4.51 -3.28
CA LEU A 82 5.63 5.10 -3.70
C LEU A 82 4.46 4.18 -3.32
N GLU A 83 3.48 4.75 -2.63
CA GLU A 83 2.18 4.12 -2.40
C GLU A 83 1.12 4.72 -3.33
N ILE A 84 0.31 3.88 -3.97
CA ILE A 84 -0.88 4.26 -4.72
C ILE A 84 -2.12 3.83 -3.95
N GLY A 85 -2.91 4.80 -3.50
CA GLY A 85 -4.08 4.60 -2.66
C GLY A 85 -3.79 4.81 -1.18
N THR A 86 -3.64 6.07 -0.76
CA THR A 86 -3.34 6.43 0.64
C THR A 86 -4.43 5.93 1.60
N GLY A 87 -5.69 6.04 1.19
CA GLY A 87 -6.86 5.63 1.99
C GLY A 87 -6.84 6.23 3.40
N SER A 88 -6.75 5.36 4.41
CA SER A 88 -6.63 5.77 5.82
C SER A 88 -5.26 6.32 6.20
N GLY A 89 -4.22 6.10 5.37
CA GLY A 89 -2.82 6.41 5.68
C GLY A 89 -2.08 5.32 6.47
N TYR A 90 -2.73 4.21 6.81
CA TYR A 90 -2.12 3.15 7.62
C TYR A 90 -0.90 2.53 6.96
N GLN A 91 -1.01 2.17 5.67
CA GLN A 91 0.11 1.59 4.92
C GLN A 91 1.26 2.60 4.77
N ALA A 92 0.98 3.87 4.43
CA ALA A 92 1.99 4.93 4.36
C ALA A 92 2.72 5.12 5.69
N ALA A 93 2.00 5.10 6.81
CA ALA A 93 2.58 5.20 8.14
C ALA A 93 3.52 4.03 8.45
N ILE A 94 3.14 2.78 8.10
CA ILE A 94 4.01 1.60 8.24
C ILE A 94 5.26 1.75 7.38
N LEU A 95 5.14 2.18 6.13
CA LEU A 95 6.28 2.40 5.24
C LEU A 95 7.27 3.42 5.80
N SER A 96 6.78 4.44 6.51
CA SER A 96 7.64 5.48 7.12
C SER A 96 8.50 4.98 8.29
N HIS A 97 8.25 3.78 8.82
CA HIS A 97 9.13 3.07 9.74
C HIS A 97 10.18 2.21 9.05
N MET A 98 10.02 1.99 7.73
CA MET A 98 10.94 1.20 6.92
C MET A 98 11.97 2.06 6.20
N THR A 99 11.58 3.27 5.76
CA THR A 99 12.42 4.24 5.05
C THR A 99 11.98 5.67 5.35
N ASN A 100 12.88 6.65 5.15
CA ASN A 100 12.56 8.08 5.30
C ASN A 100 12.01 8.73 4.03
N ASP A 101 11.96 8.01 2.89
CA ASP A 101 11.60 8.59 1.58
C ASP A 101 10.31 7.95 1.04
N VAL A 102 9.18 8.28 1.69
CA VAL A 102 7.84 7.74 1.40
C VAL A 102 6.97 8.78 0.70
N TYR A 103 6.38 8.36 -0.40
CA TYR A 103 5.43 9.12 -1.22
C TYR A 103 4.10 8.37 -1.26
N THR A 104 2.99 9.09 -1.24
CA THR A 104 1.66 8.46 -1.34
C THR A 104 0.70 9.33 -2.14
N ILE A 105 -0.09 8.67 -3.00
CA ILE A 105 -1.08 9.32 -3.85
C ILE A 105 -2.48 8.85 -3.47
N GLU A 106 -3.37 9.81 -3.23
CA GLU A 106 -4.80 9.55 -3.02
C GLU A 106 -5.62 10.23 -4.14
N ARG A 107 -6.57 9.47 -4.72
CA ARG A 107 -7.44 9.97 -5.76
C ARG A 107 -8.65 10.75 -5.23
N ILE A 108 -9.09 10.44 -4.02
CA ILE A 108 -10.28 11.01 -3.40
C ILE A 108 -9.86 12.20 -2.53
N PRO A 109 -10.23 13.45 -2.90
CA PRO A 109 -9.75 14.64 -2.19
C PRO A 109 -10.10 14.68 -0.71
N GLU A 110 -11.28 14.18 -0.34
CA GLU A 110 -11.73 14.12 1.06
C GLU A 110 -10.79 13.25 1.89
N LEU A 111 -10.49 12.04 1.41
CA LEU A 111 -9.55 11.14 2.08
C LEU A 111 -8.15 11.72 2.13
N GLY A 112 -7.65 12.23 1.01
CA GLY A 112 -6.32 12.82 0.92
C GLY A 112 -6.13 13.97 1.90
N LYS A 113 -7.09 14.91 2.00
CA LYS A 113 -7.05 16.02 2.96
C LYS A 113 -7.08 15.54 4.42
N LYS A 114 -7.96 14.57 4.75
CA LYS A 114 -8.04 13.97 6.08
C LYS A 114 -6.72 13.30 6.46
N THR A 115 -6.17 12.51 5.56
CA THR A 115 -4.95 11.72 5.80
C THR A 115 -3.71 12.60 5.91
N GLN A 116 -3.61 13.69 5.16
CA GLN A 116 -2.52 14.68 5.29
C GLN A 116 -2.40 15.28 6.69
N GLN A 117 -3.51 15.34 7.45
CA GLN A 117 -3.51 15.89 8.82
C GLN A 117 -2.95 14.91 9.86
N ILE A 118 -3.04 13.61 9.60
CA ILE A 118 -2.65 12.55 10.54
C ILE A 118 -1.30 11.94 10.22
N LEU A 119 -0.86 11.99 8.96
CA LEU A 119 0.44 11.45 8.56
C LEU A 119 1.59 12.32 9.04
N ASN A 120 2.72 11.65 9.32
CA ASN A 120 3.97 12.33 9.61
C ASN A 120 4.35 13.25 8.42
N LYS A 121 4.79 14.48 8.70
CA LYS A 121 5.22 15.47 7.69
C LYS A 121 6.37 15.00 6.79
N ARG A 122 7.07 13.93 7.15
CA ARG A 122 8.09 13.30 6.29
C ARG A 122 7.49 12.54 5.12
N ILE A 123 6.25 12.07 5.23
CA ILE A 123 5.55 11.39 4.14
C ILE A 123 5.04 12.44 3.17
N LYS A 124 5.50 12.39 1.92
CA LYS A 124 5.04 13.28 0.87
C LYS A 124 3.71 12.77 0.32
N THR A 125 2.71 13.63 0.36
CA THR A 125 1.34 13.27 -0.03
C THR A 125 0.88 14.08 -1.24
N ARG A 126 0.20 13.43 -2.18
CA ARG A 126 -0.39 14.09 -3.36
C ARG A 126 -1.82 13.62 -3.56
N ILE A 127 -2.71 14.57 -3.86
CA ILE A 127 -4.08 14.25 -4.28
C ILE A 127 -4.09 14.28 -5.81
N SER A 128 -4.13 13.09 -6.45
CA SER A 128 -3.99 12.94 -7.90
C SER A 128 -4.45 11.57 -8.39
N ASP A 129 -4.46 11.36 -9.71
CA ASP A 129 -4.67 10.05 -10.32
C ASP A 129 -3.46 9.14 -10.11
N GLY A 130 -3.64 8.08 -9.35
CA GLY A 130 -2.59 7.10 -9.05
C GLY A 130 -2.11 6.27 -10.25
N TYR A 131 -2.90 6.19 -11.34
CA TYR A 131 -2.46 5.49 -12.56
C TYR A 131 -1.21 6.09 -13.18
N ASN A 132 -1.01 7.41 -13.00
CA ASN A 132 0.11 8.15 -13.58
C ASN A 132 1.37 8.11 -12.70
N GLY A 133 1.25 7.61 -11.46
CA GLY A 133 2.34 7.69 -10.49
C GLY A 133 2.70 9.12 -10.11
N TRP A 134 3.99 9.32 -9.81
CA TRP A 134 4.54 10.63 -9.44
C TRP A 134 5.88 10.87 -10.15
N LEU A 135 5.79 11.20 -11.43
CA LEU A 135 6.95 11.26 -12.34
C LEU A 135 8.04 12.21 -11.83
N GLU A 136 7.65 13.36 -11.27
CA GLU A 136 8.57 14.42 -10.82
C GLU A 136 9.41 13.99 -9.60
N GLU A 137 8.95 12.99 -8.85
CA GLU A 137 9.62 12.45 -7.66
C GLU A 137 10.26 11.08 -7.91
N GLY A 138 10.01 10.48 -9.07
CA GLY A 138 10.63 9.22 -9.48
C GLY A 138 12.11 9.37 -9.85
N PRO A 139 12.81 8.25 -10.12
CA PRO A 139 12.30 6.89 -10.05
C PRO A 139 12.17 6.37 -8.62
N PHE A 140 11.40 5.27 -8.44
CA PHE A 140 11.13 4.62 -7.16
C PHE A 140 11.75 3.23 -7.10
N ASP A 141 12.33 2.88 -5.95
CA ASP A 141 12.86 1.52 -5.72
C ASP A 141 11.73 0.52 -5.44
N ARG A 142 10.66 1.00 -4.81
CA ARG A 142 9.51 0.18 -4.43
C ARG A 142 8.21 0.93 -4.71
N ILE A 143 7.25 0.20 -5.29
CA ILE A 143 5.88 0.71 -5.49
C ILE A 143 4.90 -0.27 -4.86
N ILE A 144 3.99 0.23 -4.04
CA ILE A 144 2.88 -0.55 -3.48
C ILE A 144 1.55 0.03 -3.97
N VAL A 145 0.73 -0.81 -4.59
CA VAL A 145 -0.59 -0.41 -5.08
C VAL A 145 -1.66 -1.09 -4.23
N THR A 146 -2.50 -0.31 -3.57
CA THR A 146 -3.52 -0.80 -2.63
C THR A 146 -4.92 -0.84 -3.23
N ALA A 147 -5.01 -0.93 -4.56
CA ALA A 147 -6.24 -1.03 -5.33
C ALA A 147 -6.01 -1.95 -6.55
N THR A 148 -7.06 -2.67 -6.99
CA THR A 148 -6.97 -3.64 -8.10
C THR A 148 -7.03 -2.95 -9.46
N ALA A 149 -6.02 -3.22 -10.29
CA ALA A 149 -5.99 -2.81 -11.70
C ALA A 149 -6.45 -3.96 -12.64
N ASP A 150 -6.92 -3.62 -13.84
CA ASP A 150 -7.17 -4.61 -14.89
C ASP A 150 -5.85 -5.18 -15.45
N SER A 151 -4.81 -4.36 -15.49
CA SER A 151 -3.42 -4.72 -15.80
C SER A 151 -2.47 -3.76 -15.09
N PRO A 152 -1.21 -4.15 -14.83
CA PRO A 152 -0.25 -3.24 -14.22
C PRO A 152 -0.09 -1.96 -15.05
N PRO A 153 -0.27 -0.75 -14.47
CA PRO A 153 -0.10 0.51 -15.20
C PRO A 153 1.34 0.67 -15.68
N GLN A 154 1.54 0.85 -17.00
CA GLN A 154 2.87 1.00 -17.58
C GLN A 154 3.62 2.19 -16.97
N ALA A 155 2.92 3.31 -16.72
CA ALA A 155 3.51 4.49 -16.10
C ALA A 155 4.14 4.22 -14.72
N LEU A 156 3.62 3.26 -13.94
CA LEU A 156 4.21 2.86 -12.66
C LEU A 156 5.45 1.98 -12.88
N ILE A 157 5.42 1.09 -13.87
CA ILE A 157 6.56 0.23 -14.23
C ILE A 157 7.73 1.10 -14.74
N ASP A 158 7.44 2.10 -15.57
CA ASP A 158 8.43 3.02 -16.12
C ASP A 158 9.14 3.82 -15.01
N GLN A 159 8.41 4.13 -13.92
CA GLN A 159 8.94 4.84 -12.75
C GLN A 159 9.69 3.95 -11.75
N LEU A 160 9.81 2.63 -11.97
CA LEU A 160 10.68 1.78 -11.16
C LEU A 160 12.14 1.98 -11.57
N THR A 161 13.04 1.98 -10.58
CA THR A 161 14.49 1.83 -10.78
C THR A 161 14.81 0.48 -11.41
N ASP A 162 16.03 0.30 -11.95
CA ASP A 162 16.54 -1.04 -12.27
C ASP A 162 16.70 -1.86 -10.98
N GLY A 163 16.21 -3.09 -10.95
CA GLY A 163 16.06 -3.89 -9.72
C GLY A 163 14.86 -3.50 -8.83
N GLY A 164 14.11 -2.48 -9.24
CA GLY A 164 12.93 -2.01 -8.51
C GLY A 164 11.79 -3.04 -8.51
N LYS A 165 10.98 -3.02 -7.44
CA LYS A 165 9.86 -3.94 -7.27
C LYS A 165 8.54 -3.18 -7.12
N MET A 166 7.48 -3.71 -7.73
CA MET A 166 6.11 -3.24 -7.51
C MET A 166 5.22 -4.40 -7.07
N ILE A 167 4.42 -4.19 -6.03
CA ILE A 167 3.38 -5.14 -5.62
C ILE A 167 2.01 -4.54 -5.90
N ILE A 168 1.16 -5.28 -6.62
CA ILE A 168 -0.11 -4.79 -7.14
C ILE A 168 -1.15 -5.91 -7.24
N PRO A 169 -2.40 -5.67 -6.81
CA PRO A 169 -3.52 -6.54 -7.15
C PRO A 169 -3.92 -6.36 -8.62
N VAL A 170 -4.07 -7.45 -9.36
CA VAL A 170 -4.43 -7.44 -10.79
C VAL A 170 -5.55 -8.44 -11.05
N LYS A 171 -6.52 -8.08 -11.90
CA LYS A 171 -7.53 -9.03 -12.36
C LYS A 171 -6.91 -10.11 -13.23
N ASN A 172 -7.27 -11.35 -12.96
CA ASN A 172 -6.91 -12.47 -13.81
C ASN A 172 -8.00 -12.75 -14.86
N PRO A 173 -7.73 -13.60 -15.88
CA PRO A 173 -8.70 -13.90 -16.94
C PRO A 173 -10.04 -14.48 -16.45
N ASN A 174 -10.10 -15.05 -15.26
CA ASN A 174 -11.32 -15.61 -14.66
C ASN A 174 -12.12 -14.56 -13.88
N GLY A 175 -11.70 -13.28 -13.89
CA GLY A 175 -12.35 -12.20 -13.16
C GLY A 175 -12.03 -12.14 -11.67
N ASN A 176 -11.17 -13.04 -11.15
CA ASN A 176 -10.65 -12.98 -9.80
C ASN A 176 -9.45 -12.02 -9.75
N GLU A 177 -9.01 -11.68 -8.54
CA GLU A 177 -7.89 -10.77 -8.30
C GLU A 177 -6.70 -11.54 -7.71
N ASP A 178 -5.55 -11.37 -8.33
CA ASP A 178 -4.29 -11.95 -7.87
C ASP A 178 -3.34 -10.83 -7.42
N LEU A 179 -2.72 -11.01 -6.28
CA LEU A 179 -1.59 -10.17 -5.86
C LEU A 179 -0.36 -10.59 -6.64
N VAL A 180 0.26 -9.64 -7.32
CA VAL A 180 1.39 -9.86 -8.21
C VAL A 180 2.58 -9.02 -7.75
N LEU A 181 3.75 -9.64 -7.70
CA LEU A 181 5.03 -8.96 -7.54
C LEU A 181 5.68 -8.79 -8.91
N ILE A 182 5.96 -7.56 -9.28
CA ILE A 182 6.69 -7.20 -10.51
C ILE A 182 8.11 -6.79 -10.11
N THR A 183 9.10 -7.26 -10.85
CA THR A 183 10.50 -6.86 -10.72
C THR A 183 11.01 -6.35 -12.06
N LYS A 184 11.51 -5.10 -12.08
CA LYS A 184 12.13 -4.50 -13.27
C LYS A 184 13.60 -4.84 -13.34
N LYS A 185 14.08 -5.21 -14.53
CA LYS A 185 15.51 -5.48 -14.79
C LYS A 185 15.85 -5.17 -16.24
N ASN A 186 16.80 -4.26 -16.46
CA ASN A 186 17.28 -3.87 -17.80
C ASN A 186 16.12 -3.53 -18.77
N ASP A 187 15.27 -2.59 -18.39
CA ASP A 187 14.06 -2.15 -19.13
C ASP A 187 13.01 -3.23 -19.45
N LYS A 188 13.20 -4.44 -18.93
CA LYS A 188 12.21 -5.52 -18.92
C LYS A 188 11.66 -5.69 -17.51
N TRP A 189 10.57 -6.41 -17.41
CA TRP A 189 10.02 -6.78 -16.12
C TRP A 189 9.45 -8.19 -16.16
N ASP A 190 9.57 -8.85 -15.02
CA ASP A 190 8.97 -10.16 -14.77
C ASP A 190 7.90 -10.02 -13.70
N SER A 191 6.93 -10.92 -13.71
CA SER A 191 5.87 -10.96 -12.70
C SER A 191 5.75 -12.32 -12.05
N THR A 192 5.53 -12.31 -10.75
CA THR A 192 5.26 -13.51 -9.95
C THR A 192 3.91 -13.37 -9.26
N ARG A 193 3.00 -14.33 -9.50
CA ARG A 193 1.75 -14.43 -8.76
C ARG A 193 2.04 -14.90 -7.33
N LEU A 194 1.50 -14.18 -6.35
CA LEU A 194 1.72 -14.50 -4.92
C LEU A 194 0.50 -15.22 -4.33
N MET A 195 -0.67 -14.59 -4.36
CA MET A 195 -1.91 -15.15 -3.78
C MET A 195 -3.16 -14.52 -4.40
N GLY A 196 -4.31 -15.14 -4.20
CA GLY A 196 -5.62 -14.53 -4.48
C GLY A 196 -5.95 -13.47 -3.42
N VAL A 197 -6.49 -12.33 -3.85
CA VAL A 197 -6.85 -11.19 -3.00
C VAL A 197 -8.16 -10.57 -3.43
N ARG A 198 -8.64 -9.57 -2.67
CA ARG A 198 -9.74 -8.71 -3.06
C ARG A 198 -9.50 -7.30 -2.57
N PHE A 199 -9.51 -6.34 -3.49
CA PHE A 199 -9.31 -4.93 -3.22
C PHE A 199 -10.41 -4.07 -3.85
N VAL A 200 -10.45 -2.80 -3.46
CA VAL A 200 -11.21 -1.78 -4.18
C VAL A 200 -10.59 -1.54 -5.55
N PRO A 201 -11.37 -1.17 -6.59
CA PRO A 201 -10.81 -0.96 -7.92
C PRO A 201 -9.88 0.25 -7.98
N LEU A 202 -8.76 0.12 -8.70
CA LEU A 202 -7.96 1.25 -9.14
C LEU A 202 -8.70 1.94 -10.28
N VAL A 203 -9.07 3.21 -10.09
CA VAL A 203 -9.91 3.97 -11.04
C VAL A 203 -9.12 5.10 -11.65
N LYS A 204 -9.13 5.19 -12.99
CA LYS A 204 -8.51 6.30 -13.72
C LYS A 204 -9.27 7.61 -13.50
N GLY A 205 -8.53 8.69 -13.61
CA GLY A 205 -9.06 10.03 -13.49
C GLY A 205 -9.14 10.50 -12.05
N TYR A 206 -9.09 11.81 -11.90
CA TYR A 206 -9.17 12.50 -10.62
C TYR A 206 -10.58 13.03 -10.41
N LYS A 207 -11.20 12.73 -9.27
CA LYS A 207 -12.48 13.35 -8.87
C LYS A 207 -12.24 14.69 -8.16
N GLY A 208 -11.27 15.45 -8.61
CA GLY A 208 -11.02 16.80 -8.09
C GLY A 208 -11.90 17.83 -8.78
N VAL A 209 -12.35 18.80 -8.02
CA VAL A 209 -12.83 20.06 -8.56
C VAL A 209 -11.70 20.65 -9.40
N ASP A 210 -12.00 21.01 -10.64
CA ASP A 210 -11.08 21.75 -11.51
C ASP A 210 -10.77 23.08 -10.80
N TYR A 211 -9.67 23.14 -10.05
CA TYR A 211 -9.12 24.41 -9.60
C TYR A 211 -8.51 25.02 -10.84
N GLY A 212 -9.37 25.79 -11.55
CA GLY A 212 -9.03 26.48 -12.78
C GLY A 212 -7.62 27.04 -12.72
N LYS A 213 -6.90 26.84 -13.80
CA LYS A 213 -5.57 27.41 -14.03
C LYS A 213 -5.60 28.89 -13.65
N ALA A 214 -4.91 29.25 -12.57
CA ALA A 214 -4.47 30.60 -12.33
C ALA A 214 -3.12 30.81 -13.02
#